data_8eaa846978d23d94622cc287df35c13b
#
_entry.id   8eaa846978d23d94622cc287df35c13b
#
_cell.length_a   1.000
_cell.length_b   1.000
_cell.length_c   1.000
_cell.angle_alpha   90.00
_cell.angle_beta   90.00
_cell.angle_gamma   90.00
#
_symmetry.space_group_name_H-M   'P 1'
#
loop_
_entity.id
_entity.type
_entity.pdbx_description
1 polymer ?
#
loop_
_entity_poly.entity_id
_entity_poly.type
_entity_poly.pdbx_seq_one_letter_code
_entity_poly.pdbx_strand_id
1 'polypeptide(L)'
;MAKKVYAIQCGFDAKNNKKIENTIVNTWDECLKYVKGVKGAKYKSFESIEDANAYLNEGNRMLKKSDENYPKDCLHAYVDGSYNSSDGRYSYGVVCVKNNVVEYIESNAEKDTSEKNIRQIAGELKGAVKAVEYALKEKETKVVLFHDYEGIAHHATGAWDRKEESSMTYYDRMQELMNSGIEVIFVKVDSHTGDLFNELVDEKCKECLGITSNKIVDKWLSENIIEVYDEKVKSEILSLAPNKSNNIILFGESKAEFIEIKPSKDEQENSDNSDRFKEIIELYKNNSKEAKKRISKLLSKEKESFILYLLDNFQ
;
A
#
# COMPACT_ATOMS: atom_id res chain seq x y z
N MET A 1 17.73 -26.18 -34.14
CA MET A 1 16.77 -25.23 -33.54
C MET A 1 16.74 -25.46 -32.03
N ALA A 2 16.93 -24.43 -31.24
CA ALA A 2 16.82 -24.56 -29.77
C ALA A 2 15.42 -25.06 -29.41
N LYS A 3 15.35 -26.02 -28.49
CA LYS A 3 14.09 -26.62 -28.04
C LYS A 3 13.41 -25.64 -27.12
N LYS A 4 12.30 -24.98 -27.57
CA LYS A 4 11.54 -24.03 -26.77
C LYS A 4 10.62 -24.75 -25.81
N VAL A 5 10.43 -24.16 -24.63
CA VAL A 5 9.40 -24.51 -23.66
C VAL A 5 8.37 -23.38 -23.60
N TYR A 6 7.16 -23.69 -23.16
CA TYR A 6 6.06 -22.73 -23.10
C TYR A 6 5.51 -22.68 -21.67
N ALA A 7 5.58 -21.52 -21.08
CA ALA A 7 5.00 -21.25 -19.75
C ALA A 7 3.58 -20.69 -19.91
N ILE A 8 2.62 -21.28 -19.22
CA ILE A 8 1.20 -20.93 -19.22
C ILE A 8 0.87 -20.43 -17.83
N GLN A 9 0.69 -19.12 -17.66
CA GLN A 9 0.20 -18.53 -16.41
C GLN A 9 -1.29 -18.78 -16.23
N CYS A 10 -2.07 -18.69 -17.32
CA CYS A 10 -3.51 -18.94 -17.30
C CYS A 10 -3.96 -19.57 -18.61
N GLY A 11 -4.70 -20.67 -18.53
CA GLY A 11 -5.26 -21.42 -19.63
C GLY A 11 -6.45 -22.28 -19.18
N PHE A 12 -7.01 -23.07 -20.10
CA PHE A 12 -8.13 -23.95 -19.82
C PHE A 12 -8.02 -25.27 -20.60
N ASP A 13 -8.15 -26.39 -19.93
CA ASP A 13 -8.24 -27.71 -20.55
C ASP A 13 -9.72 -28.04 -20.82
N ALA A 14 -10.14 -27.84 -22.07
CA ALA A 14 -11.51 -28.11 -22.49
C ALA A 14 -11.90 -29.58 -22.42
N LYS A 15 -10.94 -30.54 -22.50
CA LYS A 15 -11.22 -31.97 -22.41
C LYS A 15 -11.61 -32.39 -21.00
N ASN A 16 -10.89 -31.84 -20.01
CA ASN A 16 -11.06 -32.23 -18.62
C ASN A 16 -11.88 -31.18 -17.83
N ASN A 17 -12.39 -30.14 -18.50
CA ASN A 17 -13.12 -29.01 -17.90
C ASN A 17 -12.34 -28.42 -16.70
N LYS A 18 -11.02 -28.17 -16.89
CA LYS A 18 -10.12 -27.76 -15.81
C LYS A 18 -9.34 -26.50 -16.18
N LYS A 19 -9.26 -25.55 -15.26
CA LYS A 19 -8.35 -24.40 -15.36
C LYS A 19 -6.91 -24.88 -15.30
N ILE A 20 -6.07 -24.34 -16.18
CA ILE A 20 -4.62 -24.60 -16.22
C ILE A 20 -3.92 -23.33 -15.77
N GLU A 21 -3.09 -23.45 -14.74
CA GLU A 21 -2.31 -22.34 -14.16
C GLU A 21 -0.87 -22.80 -13.92
N ASN A 22 0.05 -21.84 -14.06
CA ASN A 22 1.48 -22.00 -13.72
C ASN A 22 2.09 -23.32 -14.23
N THR A 23 1.83 -23.64 -15.48
CA THR A 23 2.21 -24.92 -16.10
C THR A 23 3.25 -24.68 -17.20
N ILE A 24 4.32 -25.48 -17.22
CA ILE A 24 5.28 -25.52 -18.32
C ILE A 24 4.99 -26.73 -19.19
N VAL A 25 4.92 -26.51 -20.49
CA VAL A 25 4.81 -27.56 -21.50
C VAL A 25 5.96 -27.48 -22.51
N ASN A 26 6.31 -28.62 -23.07
CA ASN A 26 7.55 -28.76 -23.90
C ASN A 26 7.31 -28.51 -25.38
N THR A 27 6.05 -28.37 -25.81
CA THR A 27 5.72 -28.23 -27.24
C THR A 27 4.64 -27.16 -27.43
N TRP A 28 4.67 -26.52 -28.60
CA TRP A 28 3.62 -25.57 -28.98
C TRP A 28 2.25 -26.23 -29.09
N ASP A 29 2.20 -27.46 -29.59
CA ASP A 29 0.96 -28.22 -29.75
C ASP A 29 0.30 -28.54 -28.40
N GLU A 30 1.09 -28.77 -27.36
CA GLU A 30 0.57 -28.90 -26.00
C GLU A 30 0.04 -27.56 -25.47
N CYS A 31 0.80 -26.49 -25.66
CA CYS A 31 0.38 -25.16 -25.23
C CYS A 31 -0.94 -24.76 -25.88
N LEU A 32 -1.08 -24.98 -27.18
CA LEU A 32 -2.30 -24.68 -27.93
C LEU A 32 -3.57 -25.38 -27.36
N LYS A 33 -3.43 -26.58 -26.79
CA LYS A 33 -4.59 -27.28 -26.18
C LYS A 33 -5.21 -26.49 -25.03
N TYR A 34 -4.38 -25.68 -24.34
CA TYR A 34 -4.78 -24.96 -23.14
C TYR A 34 -5.05 -23.47 -23.36
N VAL A 35 -4.58 -22.90 -24.48
CA VAL A 35 -4.67 -21.45 -24.69
C VAL A 35 -5.50 -21.04 -25.91
N LYS A 36 -5.70 -21.95 -26.88
CA LYS A 36 -6.42 -21.62 -28.13
C LYS A 36 -7.90 -21.34 -27.85
N GLY A 37 -8.33 -20.12 -28.17
CA GLY A 37 -9.73 -19.69 -27.99
C GLY A 37 -10.13 -19.42 -26.54
N VAL A 38 -9.20 -19.49 -25.61
CA VAL A 38 -9.46 -19.21 -24.19
C VAL A 38 -9.32 -17.71 -23.94
N LYS A 39 -10.44 -17.05 -23.56
CA LYS A 39 -10.45 -15.62 -23.23
C LYS A 39 -9.58 -15.37 -21.98
N GLY A 40 -8.61 -14.48 -22.11
CA GLY A 40 -7.72 -14.16 -20.98
C GLY A 40 -6.53 -15.12 -20.79
N ALA A 41 -6.28 -16.06 -21.72
CA ALA A 41 -5.10 -16.92 -21.65
C ALA A 41 -3.80 -16.09 -21.66
N LYS A 42 -2.87 -16.43 -20.75
CA LYS A 42 -1.55 -15.81 -20.63
C LYS A 42 -0.48 -16.88 -20.76
N TYR A 43 0.37 -16.73 -21.75
CA TYR A 43 1.47 -17.69 -22.01
C TYR A 43 2.63 -17.01 -22.74
N LYS A 44 3.82 -17.60 -22.63
CA LYS A 44 5.03 -17.12 -23.31
C LYS A 44 5.99 -18.29 -23.59
N SER A 45 6.78 -18.20 -24.69
CA SER A 45 7.80 -19.19 -25.02
C SER A 45 9.18 -18.76 -24.54
N PHE A 46 10.00 -19.72 -24.09
CA PHE A 46 11.35 -19.53 -23.59
C PHE A 46 12.31 -20.54 -24.18
N GLU A 47 13.60 -20.23 -24.15
CA GLU A 47 14.69 -21.13 -24.62
C GLU A 47 15.23 -21.96 -23.46
N SER A 48 14.94 -21.58 -22.19
CA SER A 48 15.31 -22.35 -21.01
C SER A 48 14.09 -22.57 -20.09
N ILE A 49 14.17 -23.64 -19.29
CA ILE A 49 13.17 -23.93 -18.24
C ILE A 49 13.30 -22.92 -17.09
N GLU A 50 14.51 -22.45 -16.82
CA GLU A 50 14.81 -21.44 -15.79
C GLU A 50 14.06 -20.14 -16.08
N ASP A 51 14.13 -19.62 -17.31
CA ASP A 51 13.41 -18.41 -17.72
C ASP A 51 11.89 -18.61 -17.72
N ALA A 52 11.43 -19.81 -18.11
CA ALA A 52 10.02 -20.15 -18.05
C ALA A 52 9.50 -20.18 -16.61
N ASN A 53 10.26 -20.74 -15.67
CA ASN A 53 9.94 -20.70 -14.24
C ASN A 53 9.99 -19.28 -13.69
N ALA A 54 11.00 -18.48 -14.07
CA ALA A 54 11.07 -17.07 -13.67
C ALA A 54 9.80 -16.30 -14.10
N TYR A 55 9.37 -16.48 -15.34
CA TYR A 55 8.13 -15.87 -15.85
C TYR A 55 6.87 -16.33 -15.11
N LEU A 56 6.75 -17.62 -14.76
CA LEU A 56 5.63 -18.10 -13.94
C LEU A 56 5.69 -17.52 -12.53
N ASN A 57 6.88 -17.41 -11.96
CA ASN A 57 7.10 -16.82 -10.64
C ASN A 57 6.91 -15.31 -10.64
N GLU A 58 7.23 -14.59 -11.73
CA GLU A 58 6.92 -13.17 -11.88
C GLU A 58 5.41 -12.91 -11.91
N GLY A 59 4.64 -13.79 -12.57
CA GLY A 59 3.17 -13.74 -12.55
C GLY A 59 2.55 -14.03 -11.17
N ASN A 60 3.28 -14.75 -10.31
CA ASN A 60 2.93 -15.06 -8.93
C ASN A 60 3.66 -14.17 -7.91
N ARG A 61 4.58 -13.30 -8.35
CA ARG A 61 5.24 -12.37 -7.44
C ARG A 61 4.21 -11.39 -6.90
N MET A 62 3.98 -11.46 -5.60
CA MET A 62 3.15 -10.50 -4.91
C MET A 62 3.69 -9.08 -5.16
N LEU A 63 2.82 -8.18 -5.60
CA LEU A 63 3.18 -6.78 -5.73
C LEU A 63 3.61 -6.25 -4.37
N LYS A 64 4.68 -5.47 -4.36
CA LYS A 64 5.14 -4.77 -3.15
C LYS A 64 4.90 -3.28 -3.30
N LYS A 65 4.62 -2.61 -2.20
CA LYS A 65 4.45 -1.16 -2.18
C LYS A 65 5.70 -0.43 -2.66
N SER A 66 6.88 -0.94 -2.30
CA SER A 66 8.19 -0.43 -2.75
C SER A 66 8.43 -0.51 -4.25
N ASP A 67 7.74 -1.41 -4.96
CA ASP A 67 7.88 -1.54 -6.42
C ASP A 67 7.10 -0.44 -7.16
N GLU A 68 6.22 0.29 -6.49
CA GLU A 68 5.34 1.36 -7.01
C GLU A 68 4.50 0.98 -8.26
N ASN A 69 4.45 -0.30 -8.59
CA ASN A 69 3.80 -0.84 -9.77
C ASN A 69 2.37 -1.31 -9.48
N TYR A 70 1.56 -0.44 -8.90
CA TYR A 70 0.13 -0.63 -8.64
C TYR A 70 -0.66 0.63 -9.01
N PRO A 71 -1.97 0.53 -9.33
CA PRO A 71 -2.80 1.68 -9.67
C PRO A 71 -2.82 2.73 -8.55
N LYS A 72 -2.70 4.01 -8.91
CA LYS A 72 -2.69 5.15 -7.98
C LYS A 72 -4.03 5.91 -7.98
N ASP A 73 -4.84 5.75 -9.01
CA ASP A 73 -6.08 6.47 -9.30
C ASP A 73 -7.35 5.74 -8.84
N CYS A 74 -7.24 4.89 -7.82
CA CYS A 74 -8.35 4.12 -7.24
C CYS A 74 -8.28 4.13 -5.71
N LEU A 75 -9.27 3.50 -5.07
CA LEU A 75 -9.29 3.36 -3.62
C LEU A 75 -8.11 2.49 -3.16
N HIS A 76 -7.36 2.97 -2.18
CA HIS A 76 -6.30 2.28 -1.47
C HIS A 76 -6.78 1.94 -0.06
N ALA A 77 -6.80 0.67 0.29
CA ALA A 77 -7.20 0.20 1.61
C ALA A 77 -6.02 -0.46 2.31
N TYR A 78 -5.68 0.00 3.49
CA TYR A 78 -4.67 -0.56 4.37
C TYR A 78 -5.37 -1.37 5.45
N VAL A 79 -4.91 -2.57 5.69
CA VAL A 79 -5.50 -3.49 6.67
C VAL A 79 -4.43 -4.07 7.57
N ASP A 80 -4.80 -4.25 8.83
CA ASP A 80 -3.93 -4.86 9.83
C ASP A 80 -4.76 -5.58 10.91
N GLY A 81 -4.09 -6.42 11.68
CA GLY A 81 -4.65 -7.12 12.82
C GLY A 81 -3.71 -7.10 14.02
N SER A 82 -4.25 -7.00 15.22
CA SER A 82 -3.47 -7.09 16.45
C SER A 82 -4.09 -8.11 17.41
N TYR A 83 -3.32 -8.56 18.39
CA TYR A 83 -3.75 -9.56 19.37
C TYR A 83 -3.28 -9.21 20.77
N ASN A 84 -4.19 -9.25 21.73
CA ASN A 84 -3.87 -9.06 23.13
C ASN A 84 -3.81 -10.44 23.83
N SER A 85 -2.61 -10.88 24.15
CA SER A 85 -2.40 -12.18 24.82
C SER A 85 -2.89 -12.22 26.27
N SER A 86 -3.15 -11.07 26.91
CA SER A 86 -3.61 -11.00 28.29
C SER A 86 -5.09 -11.32 28.44
N ASP A 87 -5.91 -11.02 27.44
CA ASP A 87 -7.37 -11.21 27.48
C ASP A 87 -7.93 -12.05 26.31
N GLY A 88 -7.05 -12.47 25.38
CA GLY A 88 -7.41 -13.33 24.25
C GLY A 88 -8.24 -12.65 23.17
N ARG A 89 -8.26 -11.32 23.13
CA ARG A 89 -8.93 -10.56 22.07
C ARG A 89 -7.99 -10.27 20.90
N TYR A 90 -8.55 -10.29 19.71
CA TYR A 90 -7.90 -9.74 18.53
C TYR A 90 -8.65 -8.48 18.06
N SER A 91 -7.98 -7.65 17.31
CA SER A 91 -8.60 -6.53 16.60
C SER A 91 -8.32 -6.61 15.11
N TYR A 92 -9.17 -5.92 14.35
CA TYR A 92 -8.95 -5.62 12.96
C TYR A 92 -9.01 -4.11 12.75
N GLY A 93 -8.31 -3.64 11.75
CA GLY A 93 -8.33 -2.25 11.31
C GLY A 93 -8.40 -2.15 9.78
N VAL A 94 -9.02 -1.07 9.33
CA VAL A 94 -9.12 -0.66 7.93
C VAL A 94 -8.93 0.84 7.84
N VAL A 95 -8.04 1.28 6.96
CA VAL A 95 -7.87 2.70 6.59
C VAL A 95 -7.98 2.81 5.08
N CYS A 96 -8.98 3.54 4.58
CA CYS A 96 -9.18 3.76 3.15
C CYS A 96 -8.76 5.16 2.76
N VAL A 97 -7.98 5.26 1.69
CA VAL A 97 -7.38 6.50 1.19
C VAL A 97 -7.60 6.60 -0.32
N LYS A 98 -8.05 7.76 -0.77
CA LYS A 98 -8.17 8.08 -2.20
C LYS A 98 -7.63 9.48 -2.47
N ASN A 99 -6.77 9.61 -3.46
CA ASN A 99 -6.12 10.90 -3.80
C ASN A 99 -5.45 11.59 -2.59
N ASN A 100 -4.81 10.82 -1.71
CA ASN A 100 -4.18 11.25 -0.45
C ASN A 100 -5.16 11.77 0.63
N VAL A 101 -6.48 11.65 0.44
CA VAL A 101 -7.49 11.95 1.44
C VAL A 101 -7.88 10.66 2.16
N VAL A 102 -7.85 10.64 3.48
CA VAL A 102 -8.37 9.52 4.26
C VAL A 102 -9.88 9.57 4.26
N GLU A 103 -10.53 8.62 3.59
CA GLU A 103 -11.99 8.59 3.42
C GLU A 103 -12.70 7.78 4.49
N TYR A 104 -12.01 6.78 5.05
CA TYR A 104 -12.63 5.87 5.99
C TYR A 104 -11.63 5.25 6.94
N ILE A 105 -12.05 5.12 8.19
CA ILE A 105 -11.35 4.36 9.23
C ILE A 105 -12.38 3.49 9.96
N GLU A 106 -12.09 2.20 10.07
CA GLU A 106 -12.84 1.26 10.91
C GLU A 106 -11.85 0.42 11.70
N SER A 107 -12.11 0.25 12.98
CA SER A 107 -11.40 -0.71 13.82
C SER A 107 -12.34 -1.27 14.89
N ASN A 108 -12.16 -2.53 15.25
CA ASN A 108 -12.93 -3.15 16.33
C ASN A 108 -12.16 -4.33 16.92
N ALA A 109 -12.46 -4.66 18.18
CA ALA A 109 -11.87 -5.78 18.89
C ALA A 109 -12.91 -6.88 19.15
N GLU A 110 -12.50 -8.14 18.98
CA GLU A 110 -13.34 -9.32 19.16
C GLU A 110 -12.59 -10.41 19.93
N LYS A 111 -13.34 -11.36 20.48
CA LYS A 111 -12.74 -12.55 21.10
C LYS A 111 -12.45 -13.57 20.01
N ASP A 112 -11.26 -14.16 20.06
CA ASP A 112 -10.94 -15.32 19.25
C ASP A 112 -11.68 -16.55 19.84
N THR A 113 -12.71 -17.00 19.11
CA THR A 113 -13.50 -18.19 19.46
C THR A 113 -13.08 -19.40 18.64
N SER A 114 -12.03 -19.28 17.81
CA SER A 114 -11.52 -20.38 17.01
C SER A 114 -10.83 -21.43 17.85
N GLU A 115 -11.01 -22.70 17.54
CA GLU A 115 -10.34 -23.81 18.24
C GLU A 115 -8.82 -23.77 18.13
N LYS A 116 -8.29 -23.11 17.09
CA LYS A 116 -6.85 -23.06 16.79
C LYS A 116 -6.18 -21.74 17.14
N ASN A 117 -6.90 -20.79 17.71
CA ASN A 117 -6.37 -19.52 18.20
C ASN A 117 -5.44 -18.85 17.17
N ILE A 118 -6.02 -18.42 16.03
CA ILE A 118 -5.27 -17.81 14.92
C ILE A 118 -4.85 -16.35 15.21
N ARG A 119 -5.25 -15.81 16.38
CA ARG A 119 -4.75 -14.55 16.94
C ARG A 119 -4.91 -13.35 15.98
N GLN A 120 -3.82 -12.60 15.75
CA GLN A 120 -3.82 -11.44 14.86
C GLN A 120 -4.23 -11.77 13.41
N ILE A 121 -3.97 -12.99 12.92
CA ILE A 121 -4.35 -13.41 11.57
C ILE A 121 -5.87 -13.30 11.36
N ALA A 122 -6.68 -13.60 12.40
CA ALA A 122 -8.13 -13.41 12.33
C ALA A 122 -8.49 -11.94 12.05
N GLY A 123 -7.77 -11.02 12.70
CA GLY A 123 -7.94 -9.58 12.49
C GLY A 123 -7.60 -9.17 11.06
N GLU A 124 -6.45 -9.60 10.57
CA GLU A 124 -5.99 -9.25 9.21
C GLU A 124 -6.94 -9.78 8.12
N LEU A 125 -7.39 -11.03 8.21
CA LEU A 125 -8.37 -11.60 7.29
C LEU A 125 -9.70 -10.84 7.35
N LYS A 126 -10.16 -10.47 8.55
CA LYS A 126 -11.39 -9.70 8.74
C LYS A 126 -11.25 -8.28 8.20
N GLY A 127 -10.14 -7.61 8.45
CA GLY A 127 -9.81 -6.30 7.90
C GLY A 127 -9.87 -6.29 6.37
N ALA A 128 -9.29 -7.31 5.73
CA ALA A 128 -9.32 -7.46 4.28
C ALA A 128 -10.76 -7.58 3.72
N VAL A 129 -11.61 -8.39 4.35
CA VAL A 129 -13.04 -8.51 3.98
C VAL A 129 -13.74 -7.15 4.15
N LYS A 130 -13.55 -6.47 5.28
CA LYS A 130 -14.15 -5.16 5.57
C LYS A 130 -13.74 -4.08 4.57
N ALA A 131 -12.48 -4.06 4.16
CA ALA A 131 -11.97 -3.14 3.17
C ALA A 131 -12.67 -3.32 1.80
N VAL A 132 -12.87 -4.56 1.36
CA VAL A 132 -13.55 -4.84 0.09
C VAL A 132 -15.06 -4.59 0.19
N GLU A 133 -15.68 -4.90 1.34
CA GLU A 133 -17.10 -4.54 1.61
C GLU A 133 -17.31 -3.02 1.54
N TYR A 134 -16.40 -2.23 2.13
CA TYR A 134 -16.45 -0.78 2.04
C TYR A 134 -16.31 -0.30 0.59
N ALA A 135 -15.32 -0.80 -0.16
CA ALA A 135 -15.12 -0.43 -1.55
C ALA A 135 -16.36 -0.70 -2.42
N LEU A 136 -17.01 -1.86 -2.24
CA LEU A 136 -18.26 -2.20 -2.94
C LEU A 136 -19.41 -1.27 -2.55
N LYS A 137 -19.55 -0.93 -1.26
CA LYS A 137 -20.56 0.01 -0.76
C LYS A 137 -20.40 1.40 -1.40
N GLU A 138 -19.17 1.87 -1.55
CA GLU A 138 -18.85 3.14 -2.21
C GLU A 138 -18.85 3.03 -3.75
N LYS A 139 -19.25 1.87 -4.30
CA LYS A 139 -19.36 1.58 -5.75
C LYS A 139 -18.02 1.68 -6.49
N GLU A 140 -16.94 1.41 -5.79
CA GLU A 140 -15.64 1.29 -6.43
C GLU A 140 -15.59 0.02 -7.29
N THR A 141 -14.98 0.13 -8.46
CA THR A 141 -14.77 -1.01 -9.36
C THR A 141 -13.43 -1.68 -9.15
N LYS A 142 -12.54 -1.02 -8.40
CA LYS A 142 -11.17 -1.45 -8.13
C LYS A 142 -10.73 -0.96 -6.76
N VAL A 143 -10.01 -1.83 -6.03
CA VAL A 143 -9.34 -1.48 -4.78
C VAL A 143 -7.95 -2.08 -4.73
N VAL A 144 -6.96 -1.29 -4.30
CA VAL A 144 -5.62 -1.77 -3.94
C VAL A 144 -5.62 -2.06 -2.44
N LEU A 145 -5.44 -3.32 -2.08
CA LEU A 145 -5.42 -3.79 -0.71
C LEU A 145 -3.99 -3.96 -0.22
N PHE A 146 -3.54 -3.06 0.65
CA PHE A 146 -2.23 -3.10 1.28
C PHE A 146 -2.28 -3.93 2.55
N HIS A 147 -1.35 -4.88 2.68
CA HIS A 147 -1.28 -5.82 3.79
C HIS A 147 0.16 -6.29 4.04
N ASP A 148 0.50 -6.66 5.25
CA ASP A 148 1.81 -7.22 5.59
C ASP A 148 1.82 -8.75 5.70
N TYR A 149 0.67 -9.39 5.99
CA TYR A 149 0.52 -10.85 6.00
C TYR A 149 0.22 -11.40 4.60
N GLU A 150 1.14 -12.18 4.03
CA GLU A 150 1.00 -12.75 2.68
C GLU A 150 -0.22 -13.68 2.51
N GLY A 151 -0.69 -14.26 3.61
CA GLY A 151 -1.87 -15.13 3.59
C GLY A 151 -3.14 -14.43 3.13
N ILE A 152 -3.25 -13.11 3.26
CA ILE A 152 -4.38 -12.33 2.74
C ILE A 152 -4.53 -12.57 1.23
N ALA A 153 -3.47 -12.34 0.46
CA ALA A 153 -3.51 -12.55 -0.98
C ALA A 153 -3.59 -14.04 -1.37
N HIS A 154 -2.78 -14.88 -0.74
CA HIS A 154 -2.67 -16.28 -1.11
C HIS A 154 -3.92 -17.10 -0.77
N HIS A 155 -4.59 -16.82 0.34
CA HIS A 155 -5.88 -17.45 0.63
C HIS A 155 -6.98 -16.90 -0.25
N ALA A 156 -7.08 -15.58 -0.45
CA ALA A 156 -8.11 -14.99 -1.30
C ALA A 156 -8.05 -15.48 -2.76
N THR A 157 -6.84 -15.66 -3.31
CA THR A 157 -6.63 -16.12 -4.69
C THR A 157 -6.65 -17.64 -4.84
N GLY A 158 -6.65 -18.38 -3.73
CA GLY A 158 -6.56 -19.83 -3.73
C GLY A 158 -5.15 -20.39 -4.00
N ALA A 159 -4.12 -19.56 -3.91
CA ALA A 159 -2.72 -19.97 -4.12
C ALA A 159 -2.19 -20.87 -3.00
N TRP A 160 -2.68 -20.69 -1.76
CA TRP A 160 -2.36 -21.56 -0.64
C TRP A 160 -3.48 -22.56 -0.35
N ASP A 161 -3.08 -23.75 0.15
CA ASP A 161 -4.01 -24.75 0.67
C ASP A 161 -4.79 -24.16 1.85
N ARG A 162 -6.08 -24.42 1.87
CA ARG A 162 -7.04 -23.98 2.90
C ARG A 162 -7.40 -25.17 3.77
N LYS A 163 -6.59 -25.42 4.80
CA LYS A 163 -6.80 -26.52 5.76
C LYS A 163 -7.58 -26.09 7.00
N GLU A 164 -7.62 -24.78 7.25
CA GLU A 164 -8.26 -24.19 8.41
C GLU A 164 -9.62 -23.61 8.03
N GLU A 165 -10.63 -23.77 8.90
CA GLU A 165 -11.98 -23.23 8.70
C GLU A 165 -11.96 -21.72 8.41
N SER A 166 -11.14 -20.97 9.16
CA SER A 166 -10.97 -19.53 8.97
C SER A 166 -10.47 -19.16 7.57
N SER A 167 -9.51 -19.91 7.02
CA SER A 167 -8.99 -19.67 5.68
C SER A 167 -9.97 -20.08 4.59
N MET A 168 -10.80 -21.10 4.83
CA MET A 168 -11.90 -21.48 3.93
C MET A 168 -12.99 -20.42 3.92
N THR A 169 -13.47 -20.01 5.08
CA THR A 169 -14.51 -18.96 5.22
C THR A 169 -14.03 -17.64 4.60
N TYR A 170 -12.79 -17.27 4.83
CA TYR A 170 -12.18 -16.07 4.22
C TYR A 170 -12.14 -16.16 2.69
N TYR A 171 -11.68 -17.30 2.15
CA TYR A 171 -11.66 -17.53 0.71
C TYR A 171 -13.06 -17.40 0.09
N ASP A 172 -14.03 -18.11 0.65
CA ASP A 172 -15.41 -18.12 0.12
C ASP A 172 -15.98 -16.69 0.13
N ARG A 173 -15.77 -15.95 1.22
CA ARG A 173 -16.24 -14.56 1.31
C ARG A 173 -15.54 -13.63 0.33
N MET A 174 -14.23 -13.74 0.19
CA MET A 174 -13.46 -12.92 -0.76
C MET A 174 -13.86 -13.26 -2.22
N GLN A 175 -14.09 -14.54 -2.55
CA GLN A 175 -14.58 -14.92 -3.87
C GLN A 175 -15.97 -14.34 -4.16
N GLU A 176 -16.88 -14.37 -3.20
CA GLU A 176 -18.19 -13.73 -3.32
C GLU A 176 -18.07 -12.23 -3.62
N LEU A 177 -17.25 -11.51 -2.85
CA LEU A 177 -17.02 -10.08 -3.02
C LEU A 177 -16.38 -9.75 -4.37
N MET A 178 -15.32 -10.46 -4.77
CA MET A 178 -14.66 -10.25 -6.06
C MET A 178 -15.59 -10.59 -7.24
N ASN A 179 -16.42 -11.62 -7.12
CA ASN A 179 -17.41 -11.96 -8.13
C ASN A 179 -18.56 -10.94 -8.23
N SER A 180 -18.73 -10.06 -7.23
CA SER A 180 -19.69 -8.95 -7.30
C SER A 180 -19.23 -7.82 -8.24
N GLY A 181 -18.05 -7.94 -8.88
CA GLY A 181 -17.59 -7.06 -9.94
C GLY A 181 -16.50 -6.05 -9.53
N ILE A 182 -15.90 -6.23 -8.35
CA ILE A 182 -14.75 -5.44 -7.92
C ILE A 182 -13.43 -6.15 -8.22
N GLU A 183 -12.47 -5.43 -8.80
CA GLU A 183 -11.08 -5.88 -8.95
C GLU A 183 -10.31 -5.59 -7.66
N VAL A 184 -9.80 -6.64 -7.00
CA VAL A 184 -8.96 -6.51 -5.80
C VAL A 184 -7.50 -6.76 -6.18
N ILE A 185 -6.65 -5.76 -5.97
CA ILE A 185 -5.20 -5.81 -6.24
C ILE A 185 -4.48 -5.88 -4.90
N PHE A 186 -3.88 -7.02 -4.61
CA PHE A 186 -3.14 -7.26 -3.37
C PHE A 186 -1.73 -6.71 -3.47
N VAL A 187 -1.32 -5.89 -2.51
CA VAL A 187 0.01 -5.26 -2.46
C VAL A 187 0.59 -5.44 -1.06
N LYS A 188 1.72 -6.12 -1.00
CA LYS A 188 2.44 -6.30 0.25
C LYS A 188 3.12 -5.00 0.68
N VAL A 189 2.95 -4.65 1.95
CA VAL A 189 3.77 -3.63 2.64
C VAL A 189 4.77 -4.34 3.56
N ASP A 190 5.92 -3.70 3.79
CA ASP A 190 6.85 -4.17 4.81
C ASP A 190 6.42 -3.56 6.15
N SER A 191 6.27 -4.41 7.17
CA SER A 191 5.85 -4.00 8.52
C SER A 191 6.84 -3.00 9.12
N HIS A 192 6.34 -2.00 9.83
CA HIS A 192 7.12 -1.02 10.60
C HIS A 192 8.19 -0.25 9.78
N THR A 193 7.88 0.08 8.56
CA THR A 193 8.78 0.88 7.68
C THR A 193 8.49 2.39 7.74
N GLY A 194 7.57 2.83 8.60
CA GLY A 194 7.16 4.23 8.71
C GLY A 194 6.16 4.67 7.64
N ASP A 195 5.53 3.74 6.94
CA ASP A 195 4.41 4.05 6.05
C ASP A 195 3.22 4.56 6.84
N LEU A 196 2.87 5.84 6.69
CA LEU A 196 1.86 6.50 7.50
C LEU A 196 0.55 5.73 7.63
N PHE A 197 -0.01 5.27 6.51
CA PHE A 197 -1.33 4.63 6.54
C PHE A 197 -1.29 3.21 7.10
N ASN A 198 -0.16 2.52 6.92
CA ASN A 198 0.09 1.24 7.57
C ASN A 198 0.28 1.40 9.08
N GLU A 199 1.02 2.42 9.52
CA GLU A 199 1.16 2.72 10.94
C GLU A 199 -0.16 3.20 11.56
N LEU A 200 -0.98 3.96 10.80
CA LEU A 200 -2.29 4.42 11.26
C LEU A 200 -3.23 3.24 11.54
N VAL A 201 -3.29 2.26 10.64
CA VAL A 201 -4.15 1.09 10.85
C VAL A 201 -3.64 0.21 12.00
N ASP A 202 -2.31 0.02 12.14
CA ASP A 202 -1.70 -0.70 13.27
C ASP A 202 -2.03 -0.01 14.60
N GLU A 203 -1.88 1.31 14.69
CA GLU A 203 -2.19 2.05 15.92
C GLU A 203 -3.68 2.00 16.26
N LYS A 204 -4.58 2.03 15.27
CA LYS A 204 -6.03 1.83 15.50
C LYS A 204 -6.35 0.43 15.99
N CYS A 205 -5.69 -0.60 15.49
CA CYS A 205 -5.82 -1.97 16.00
C CYS A 205 -5.39 -2.07 17.46
N LYS A 206 -4.26 -1.46 17.82
CA LYS A 206 -3.74 -1.43 19.19
C LYS A 206 -4.64 -0.66 20.16
N GLU A 207 -5.16 0.49 19.70
CA GLU A 207 -6.11 1.31 20.48
C GLU A 207 -7.34 0.50 20.93
N CYS A 208 -7.96 -0.26 19.99
CA CYS A 208 -9.12 -1.12 20.29
C CYS A 208 -8.85 -2.19 21.36
N LEU A 209 -7.61 -2.62 21.49
CA LEU A 209 -7.19 -3.63 22.47
C LEU A 209 -6.65 -3.02 23.78
N GLY A 210 -6.53 -1.70 23.86
CA GLY A 210 -5.89 -1.01 24.96
C GLY A 210 -4.38 -1.28 25.05
N ILE A 211 -3.74 -1.62 23.93
CA ILE A 211 -2.30 -1.85 23.82
C ILE A 211 -1.60 -0.54 23.49
N THR A 212 -0.48 -0.27 24.15
CA THR A 212 0.34 0.92 23.89
C THR A 212 0.97 0.85 22.49
N SER A 213 0.80 1.91 21.71
CA SER A 213 1.44 2.09 20.40
C SER A 213 2.74 2.90 20.49
N ASN A 214 3.49 2.92 19.39
CA ASN A 214 4.72 3.72 19.25
C ASN A 214 4.46 5.21 18.98
N LYS A 215 3.18 5.62 18.84
CA LYS A 215 2.73 6.99 18.54
C LYS A 215 3.39 7.57 17.28
N ILE A 216 3.52 6.76 16.24
CA ILE A 216 4.13 7.17 14.97
C ILE A 216 3.25 8.21 14.28
N VAL A 217 1.90 8.01 14.32
CA VAL A 217 0.93 8.95 13.76
C VAL A 217 1.02 10.32 14.44
N ASP A 218 1.07 10.37 15.79
CA ASP A 218 1.22 11.64 16.53
C ASP A 218 2.54 12.35 16.20
N LYS A 219 3.64 11.60 16.10
CA LYS A 219 4.95 12.12 15.71
C LYS A 219 4.94 12.66 14.28
N TRP A 220 4.37 11.90 13.34
CA TRP A 220 4.27 12.30 11.93
C TRP A 220 3.46 13.59 11.79
N LEU A 221 2.32 13.69 12.48
CA LEU A 221 1.47 14.87 12.49
C LEU A 221 2.14 16.08 13.19
N SER A 222 3.26 15.92 13.88
CA SER A 222 3.98 17.07 14.41
C SER A 222 4.66 17.92 13.34
N GLU A 223 4.93 17.32 12.17
CA GLU A 223 5.67 17.95 11.07
C GLU A 223 4.86 17.97 9.75
N ASN A 224 3.71 17.27 9.70
CA ASN A 224 2.96 17.08 8.47
C ASN A 224 1.47 17.36 8.68
N ILE A 225 0.77 17.52 7.55
CA ILE A 225 -0.69 17.69 7.49
C ILE A 225 -1.30 16.47 6.79
N ILE A 226 -2.43 16.00 7.28
CA ILE A 226 -3.24 14.96 6.65
C ILE A 226 -4.60 15.50 6.25
N GLU A 227 -5.06 15.15 5.06
CA GLU A 227 -6.40 15.48 4.59
C GLU A 227 -7.36 14.32 4.90
N VAL A 228 -8.54 14.62 5.41
CA VAL A 228 -9.58 13.66 5.77
C VAL A 228 -10.90 14.06 5.17
N TYR A 229 -11.75 13.07 4.86
CA TYR A 229 -13.00 13.32 4.16
C TYR A 229 -14.03 14.03 5.00
N ASP A 230 -14.17 13.65 6.27
CA ASP A 230 -15.19 14.18 7.19
C ASP A 230 -14.72 14.25 8.65
N GLU A 231 -15.54 14.85 9.51
CA GLU A 231 -15.29 14.99 10.94
C GLU A 231 -15.22 13.66 11.68
N LYS A 232 -15.87 12.61 11.18
CA LYS A 232 -15.79 11.27 11.77
C LYS A 232 -14.39 10.72 11.60
N VAL A 233 -13.84 10.76 10.38
CA VAL A 233 -12.48 10.33 10.10
C VAL A 233 -11.45 11.16 10.86
N LYS A 234 -11.68 12.49 10.96
CA LYS A 234 -10.86 13.38 11.78
C LYS A 234 -10.84 12.96 13.25
N SER A 235 -11.99 12.65 13.81
CA SER A 235 -12.11 12.18 15.19
C SER A 235 -11.37 10.86 15.44
N GLU A 236 -11.40 9.94 14.48
CA GLU A 236 -10.65 8.66 14.55
C GLU A 236 -9.13 8.87 14.61
N ILE A 237 -8.59 9.86 13.89
CA ILE A 237 -7.16 10.19 13.95
C ILE A 237 -6.84 10.95 15.23
N LEU A 238 -7.73 11.86 15.68
CA LEU A 238 -7.55 12.61 16.90
C LEU A 238 -7.51 11.74 18.15
N SER A 239 -8.15 10.56 18.15
CA SER A 239 -8.03 9.63 19.29
C SER A 239 -6.59 9.15 19.49
N LEU A 240 -5.81 9.02 18.42
CA LEU A 240 -4.39 8.68 18.46
C LEU A 240 -3.48 9.88 18.71
N ALA A 241 -3.86 11.07 18.22
CA ALA A 241 -3.09 12.31 18.26
C ALA A 241 -3.95 13.51 18.75
N PRO A 242 -4.37 13.57 20.04
CA PRO A 242 -5.35 14.54 20.53
C PRO A 242 -4.94 16.01 20.36
N ASN A 243 -3.64 16.31 20.34
CA ASN A 243 -3.11 17.67 20.25
C ASN A 243 -2.81 18.12 18.81
N LYS A 244 -3.22 17.34 17.79
CA LYS A 244 -2.88 17.57 16.39
C LYS A 244 -4.08 18.02 15.53
N SER A 245 -5.11 18.62 16.13
CA SER A 245 -6.32 19.04 15.40
C SER A 245 -6.00 19.97 14.23
N ASN A 246 -5.03 20.87 14.37
CA ASN A 246 -4.62 21.79 13.32
C ASN A 246 -3.85 21.11 12.15
N ASN A 247 -3.37 19.90 12.36
CA ASN A 247 -2.66 19.13 11.36
C ASN A 247 -3.55 18.13 10.61
N ILE A 248 -4.86 18.10 10.95
CA ILE A 248 -5.85 17.24 10.33
C ILE A 248 -6.92 18.15 9.72
N ILE A 249 -6.92 18.31 8.40
CA ILE A 249 -7.80 19.21 7.67
C ILE A 249 -8.88 18.46 6.92
N LEU A 250 -10.08 19.04 6.84
CA LEU A 250 -11.17 18.46 6.06
C LEU A 250 -10.93 18.69 4.56
N PHE A 251 -11.31 17.71 3.77
CA PHE A 251 -11.25 17.79 2.31
C PHE A 251 -12.10 18.95 1.81
N GLY A 252 -11.49 19.83 1.02
CA GLY A 252 -12.15 21.04 0.49
C GLY A 252 -12.05 22.28 1.39
N GLU A 253 -11.53 22.16 2.61
CA GLU A 253 -11.16 23.33 3.40
C GLU A 253 -9.87 23.93 2.81
N SER A 254 -9.90 25.24 2.61
CA SER A 254 -8.78 25.96 2.02
C SER A 254 -7.58 25.99 2.98
N LYS A 255 -6.41 25.56 2.50
CA LYS A 255 -5.13 25.69 3.23
C LYS A 255 -4.80 27.14 3.63
N ALA A 256 -5.59 28.12 3.17
CA ALA A 256 -5.34 29.56 3.37
C ALA A 256 -5.57 30.06 4.81
N GLU A 257 -6.31 29.34 5.65
CA GLU A 257 -6.59 29.77 7.04
C GLU A 257 -5.58 29.24 8.07
N PHE A 258 -4.67 28.37 7.68
CA PHE A 258 -3.74 27.73 8.62
C PHE A 258 -2.32 28.35 8.66
N ILE A 259 -2.10 29.49 7.96
CA ILE A 259 -0.76 30.14 7.91
C ILE A 259 -0.65 31.31 8.93
N GLU A 260 -1.50 31.36 9.97
CA GLU A 260 -1.30 32.32 11.08
C GLU A 260 -1.10 31.63 12.42
N ILE A 261 -0.02 30.84 12.58
CA ILE A 261 0.50 30.52 13.92
C ILE A 261 2.02 30.50 13.87
N LYS A 262 2.60 31.64 14.29
CA LYS A 262 4.01 31.89 14.64
C LYS A 262 5.04 31.62 13.55
N PRO A 263 5.95 32.57 13.29
CA PRO A 263 7.12 32.33 12.47
C PRO A 263 7.94 31.22 13.15
N SER A 264 7.89 30.03 12.58
CA SER A 264 8.79 28.95 12.94
C SER A 264 10.21 29.34 12.51
N LYS A 265 11.20 28.79 13.17
CA LYS A 265 12.62 29.00 12.81
C LYS A 265 12.92 28.78 11.33
N ASP A 266 12.02 28.09 10.61
CA ASP A 266 12.17 27.75 9.18
C ASP A 266 11.92 28.93 8.23
N GLU A 267 11.18 30.00 8.61
CA GLU A 267 11.06 31.20 7.75
C GLU A 267 12.35 32.06 7.79
N GLN A 268 13.05 32.05 8.90
CA GLN A 268 14.39 32.65 8.96
C GLN A 268 15.42 31.80 8.19
N GLU A 269 15.35 30.47 8.23
CA GLU A 269 16.19 29.57 7.42
C GLU A 269 15.90 29.67 5.93
N ASN A 270 14.64 29.84 5.50
CA ASN A 270 14.30 29.97 4.08
C ASN A 270 14.72 31.31 3.47
N SER A 271 14.67 32.43 4.20
CA SER A 271 15.22 33.69 3.72
C SER A 271 16.74 33.66 3.65
N ASP A 272 17.40 33.06 4.63
CA ASP A 272 18.85 32.90 4.69
C ASP A 272 19.36 31.93 3.60
N ASN A 273 18.60 30.86 3.32
CA ASN A 273 18.90 29.92 2.25
C ASN A 273 18.71 30.53 0.85
N SER A 274 17.67 31.35 0.64
CA SER A 274 17.42 32.02 -0.65
C SER A 274 18.59 32.95 -1.02
N ASP A 275 19.07 33.74 -0.09
CA ASP A 275 20.20 34.65 -0.35
C ASP A 275 21.54 33.89 -0.51
N ARG A 276 21.75 32.84 0.25
CA ARG A 276 22.86 31.90 0.07
C ARG A 276 22.83 31.19 -1.30
N PHE A 277 21.68 30.85 -1.80
CA PHE A 277 21.53 30.23 -3.12
C PHE A 277 21.81 31.24 -4.24
N LYS A 278 21.38 32.50 -4.11
CA LYS A 278 21.74 33.60 -5.03
C LYS A 278 23.25 33.79 -5.08
N GLU A 279 23.92 33.82 -3.93
CA GLU A 279 25.38 33.94 -3.87
C GLU A 279 26.11 32.80 -4.58
N ILE A 280 25.61 31.54 -4.44
CA ILE A 280 26.19 30.38 -5.12
C ILE A 280 26.02 30.53 -6.65
N ILE A 281 24.87 31.04 -7.12
CA ILE A 281 24.60 31.26 -8.54
C ILE A 281 25.49 32.38 -9.10
N GLU A 282 25.64 33.49 -8.39
CA GLU A 282 26.56 34.57 -8.80
C GLU A 282 28.02 34.10 -8.81
N LEU A 283 28.40 33.34 -7.79
CA LEU A 283 29.72 32.73 -7.75
C LEU A 283 29.95 31.79 -8.94
N TYR A 284 28.93 31.04 -9.37
CA TYR A 284 29.03 30.15 -10.54
C TYR A 284 29.33 30.92 -11.83
N LYS A 285 28.74 32.11 -12.02
CA LYS A 285 29.01 32.96 -13.17
C LYS A 285 30.46 33.45 -13.22
N ASN A 286 31.05 33.69 -12.04
CA ASN A 286 32.39 34.28 -11.91
C ASN A 286 33.49 33.23 -11.70
N ASN A 287 33.18 32.16 -10.96
CA ASN A 287 34.12 31.08 -10.63
C ASN A 287 33.38 29.74 -10.45
N SER A 288 33.15 29.04 -11.55
CA SER A 288 32.41 27.80 -11.56
C SER A 288 33.02 26.66 -10.73
N LYS A 289 34.36 26.67 -10.58
CA LYS A 289 35.09 25.63 -9.80
C LYS A 289 34.84 25.79 -8.31
N GLU A 290 34.85 27.01 -7.79
CA GLU A 290 34.59 27.29 -6.38
C GLU A 290 33.10 27.11 -6.04
N ALA A 291 32.18 27.51 -6.96
CA ALA A 291 30.76 27.29 -6.79
C ALA A 291 30.42 25.79 -6.70
N LYS A 292 30.99 24.95 -7.58
CA LYS A 292 30.82 23.48 -7.54
C LYS A 292 31.28 22.88 -6.21
N LYS A 293 32.38 23.42 -5.66
CA LYS A 293 32.91 23.01 -4.33
C LYS A 293 31.96 23.40 -3.20
N ARG A 294 31.30 24.58 -3.26
CA ARG A 294 30.28 24.99 -2.30
C ARG A 294 29.02 24.10 -2.41
N ILE A 295 28.54 23.84 -3.60
CA ILE A 295 27.39 22.94 -3.85
C ILE A 295 27.68 21.53 -3.33
N SER A 296 28.89 21.00 -3.52
CA SER A 296 29.24 19.65 -3.04
C SER A 296 29.19 19.51 -1.52
N LYS A 297 29.38 20.62 -0.78
CA LYS A 297 29.34 20.67 0.68
C LYS A 297 27.94 20.86 1.27
N LEU A 298 26.92 21.15 0.46
CA LEU A 298 25.56 21.24 0.92
C LEU A 298 25.08 19.86 1.41
N LEU A 299 24.29 19.85 2.46
CA LEU A 299 23.60 18.64 2.93
C LEU A 299 22.57 18.17 1.90
N SER A 300 22.14 16.93 1.97
CA SER A 300 21.17 16.37 0.98
C SER A 300 19.88 17.20 0.89
N LYS A 301 19.31 17.60 2.03
CA LYS A 301 18.12 18.45 2.11
C LYS A 301 18.37 19.86 1.51
N GLU A 302 19.52 20.45 1.76
CA GLU A 302 19.91 21.76 1.17
C GLU A 302 20.11 21.69 -0.35
N LYS A 303 20.61 20.57 -0.88
CA LYS A 303 20.74 20.34 -2.33
C LYS A 303 19.38 20.25 -3.00
N GLU A 304 18.45 19.57 -2.38
CA GLU A 304 17.06 19.48 -2.86
C GLU A 304 16.40 20.86 -2.89
N SER A 305 16.51 21.63 -1.81
CA SER A 305 16.00 23.00 -1.74
C SER A 305 16.69 23.91 -2.77
N PHE A 306 17.97 23.72 -3.05
CA PHE A 306 18.69 24.47 -4.08
C PHE A 306 18.21 24.13 -5.50
N ILE A 307 17.90 22.86 -5.77
CA ILE A 307 17.34 22.44 -7.05
C ILE A 307 15.94 23.04 -7.25
N LEU A 308 15.07 22.99 -6.24
CA LEU A 308 13.74 23.61 -6.30
C LEU A 308 13.84 25.11 -6.54
N TYR A 309 14.72 25.79 -5.81
CA TYR A 309 15.00 27.22 -6.02
C TYR A 309 15.42 27.54 -7.46
N LEU A 310 16.28 26.72 -8.08
CA LEU A 310 16.68 26.88 -9.48
C LEU A 310 15.51 26.67 -10.45
N LEU A 311 14.66 25.69 -10.20
CA LEU A 311 13.49 25.44 -11.05
C LEU A 311 12.47 26.58 -10.99
N ASP A 312 12.29 27.21 -9.82
CA ASP A 312 11.35 28.30 -9.63
C ASP A 312 11.81 29.64 -10.20
N ASN A 313 13.13 29.86 -10.27
CA ASN A 313 13.69 31.17 -10.62
C ASN A 313 14.40 31.23 -11.99
N PHE A 314 14.56 30.09 -12.69
CA PHE A 314 15.30 30.00 -13.95
C PHE A 314 14.56 29.12 -14.99
N GLN A 315 13.27 29.39 -15.21
CA GLN A 315 12.52 28.88 -16.38
C GLN A 315 12.80 29.72 -17.61
#